data_6c0cf124352fdf803e434af3f2ef624d
#
_entry.id   6c0cf124352fdf803e434af3f2ef624d
#
_cell.length_a   1.000
_cell.length_b   1.000
_cell.length_c   1.000
_cell.angle_alpha   90.00
_cell.angle_beta   90.00
_cell.angle_gamma   90.00
#
_symmetry.space_group_name_H-M   'P 1'
#
loop_
_entity.id
_entity.type
_entity.pdbx_description
1 polymer ?
#
loop_
_entity_poly.entity_id
_entity_poly.type
_entity_poly.pdbx_seq_one_letter_code
_entity_poly.pdbx_strand_id
1 'polypeptide(L)'
;LAKSLINKKINVHYYHKKGNGNFSSNRTIGISKSNFEFFKEKIFQISKNNYWKINRIEIYTDKIDTENLLKFENDKNDLFYIIKNDELLKSLKSNLIKSKFFKKIILKNNINEETLNKKEYDLIINCDANNFLAKKYFTKKISKNYYNLAYTTILKHKKIENSIATQIFTKQGPIAFLPISNTETSVVYSIDIENKKFDNSDVIDLINKNNP
;
A
#
# COMPACT_ATOMS: atom_id res chain seq x y z
N LEU A 1 7.68 -9.24 6.95
CA LEU A 1 8.32 -9.77 8.14
C LEU A 1 8.26 -11.30 8.20
N ALA A 2 7.08 -11.94 8.27
CA ALA A 2 6.96 -13.41 8.33
C ALA A 2 7.80 -14.13 7.26
N LYS A 3 7.74 -13.64 5.99
CA LYS A 3 8.53 -14.22 4.89
C LYS A 3 10.04 -14.09 5.12
N SER A 4 10.50 -12.98 5.66
CA SER A 4 11.92 -12.77 5.99
C SER A 4 12.39 -13.73 7.09
N LEU A 5 11.58 -13.97 8.11
CA LEU A 5 11.90 -14.90 9.20
C LEU A 5 11.97 -16.35 8.72
N ILE A 6 11.00 -16.79 7.94
CA ILE A 6 11.03 -18.18 7.41
C ILE A 6 12.18 -18.41 6.43
N ASN A 7 12.62 -17.38 5.69
CA ASN A 7 13.81 -17.49 4.85
C ASN A 7 15.08 -17.75 5.68
N LYS A 8 15.08 -17.36 6.96
CA LYS A 8 16.14 -17.67 7.94
C LYS A 8 15.88 -18.94 8.73
N LYS A 9 14.92 -19.78 8.30
CA LYS A 9 14.51 -21.04 8.95
C LYS A 9 13.97 -20.85 10.37
N ILE A 10 13.42 -19.67 10.69
CA ILE A 10 12.76 -19.39 11.98
C ILE A 10 11.31 -19.86 11.88
N ASN A 11 10.83 -20.59 12.88
CA ASN A 11 9.45 -21.03 12.97
C ASN A 11 8.53 -19.83 13.25
N VAL A 12 7.50 -19.64 12.42
CA VAL A 12 6.56 -18.53 12.53
C VAL A 12 5.15 -19.05 12.67
N HIS A 13 4.50 -18.71 13.77
CA HIS A 13 3.07 -18.88 13.95
C HIS A 13 2.37 -17.55 13.64
N TYR A 14 1.53 -17.53 12.62
CA TYR A 14 0.79 -16.34 12.20
C TYR A 14 -0.66 -16.46 12.65
N TYR A 15 -1.00 -15.68 13.66
CA TYR A 15 -2.36 -15.57 14.17
C TYR A 15 -3.16 -14.58 13.34
N HIS A 16 -4.28 -15.04 12.81
CA HIS A 16 -5.15 -14.26 11.94
C HIS A 16 -6.60 -14.40 12.37
N LYS A 17 -7.25 -13.28 12.67
CA LYS A 17 -8.70 -13.28 12.89
C LYS A 17 -9.40 -13.32 11.53
N LYS A 18 -10.37 -14.23 11.38
CA LYS A 18 -11.24 -14.24 10.20
C LYS A 18 -12.02 -12.92 10.18
N GLY A 19 -11.64 -11.99 9.34
CA GLY A 19 -12.32 -10.71 9.16
C GLY A 19 -13.09 -10.70 7.85
N ASN A 20 -14.17 -9.95 7.81
CA ASN A 20 -14.92 -9.64 6.57
C ASN A 20 -14.21 -8.58 5.71
N GLY A 21 -12.90 -8.52 5.75
CA GLY A 21 -12.13 -7.53 5.02
C GLY A 21 -12.16 -7.80 3.52
N ASN A 22 -13.11 -7.19 2.82
CA ASN A 22 -12.97 -6.93 1.39
C ASN A 22 -11.82 -5.93 1.23
N PHE A 23 -10.61 -6.42 0.99
CA PHE A 23 -9.53 -5.55 0.55
C PHE A 23 -9.93 -4.99 -0.81
N SER A 24 -10.04 -3.66 -0.89
CA SER A 24 -10.25 -3.00 -2.18
C SER A 24 -9.16 -3.44 -3.15
N SER A 25 -9.55 -4.05 -4.26
CA SER A 25 -8.64 -4.48 -5.33
C SER A 25 -7.92 -3.30 -6.01
N ASN A 26 -8.35 -2.07 -5.72
CA ASN A 26 -7.87 -0.86 -6.40
C ASN A 26 -6.69 -0.18 -5.69
N ARG A 27 -6.20 -0.74 -4.58
CA ARG A 27 -5.06 -0.15 -3.86
C ARG A 27 -3.74 -0.54 -4.52
N THR A 28 -2.88 0.46 -4.67
CA THR A 28 -1.50 0.30 -5.14
C THR A 28 -0.50 0.72 -4.08
N ILE A 29 0.73 0.26 -4.21
CA ILE A 29 1.86 0.62 -3.34
C ILE A 29 3.00 1.07 -4.24
N GLY A 30 3.56 2.26 -3.97
CA GLY A 30 4.81 2.73 -4.55
C GLY A 30 6.00 2.28 -3.70
N ILE A 31 6.99 1.65 -4.32
CA ILE A 31 8.20 1.16 -3.64
C ILE A 31 9.41 1.76 -4.34
N SER A 32 10.31 2.43 -3.60
CA SER A 32 11.57 2.94 -4.15
C SER A 32 12.43 1.82 -4.75
N LYS A 33 13.28 2.16 -5.71
CA LYS A 33 14.18 1.19 -6.35
C LYS A 33 14.97 0.37 -5.32
N SER A 34 15.61 1.04 -4.35
CA SER A 34 16.41 0.38 -3.32
C SER A 34 15.60 -0.60 -2.48
N ASN A 35 14.39 -0.21 -2.06
CA ASN A 35 13.50 -1.08 -1.31
C ASN A 35 12.96 -2.25 -2.15
N PHE A 36 12.72 -2.02 -3.44
CA PHE A 36 12.29 -3.06 -4.36
C PHE A 36 13.40 -4.11 -4.58
N GLU A 37 14.64 -3.68 -4.76
CA GLU A 37 15.81 -4.55 -4.87
C GLU A 37 16.04 -5.35 -3.59
N PHE A 38 15.99 -4.69 -2.42
CA PHE A 38 16.03 -5.38 -1.13
C PHE A 38 14.92 -6.43 -1.02
N PHE A 39 13.71 -6.09 -1.42
CA PHE A 39 12.57 -7.00 -1.37
C PHE A 39 12.81 -8.24 -2.26
N LYS A 40 13.27 -8.03 -3.49
CA LYS A 40 13.61 -9.09 -4.43
C LYS A 40 14.69 -10.03 -3.91
N GLU A 41 15.75 -9.48 -3.36
CA GLU A 41 16.91 -10.24 -2.91
C GLU A 41 16.66 -10.97 -1.58
N LYS A 42 16.03 -10.30 -0.63
CA LYS A 42 15.95 -10.77 0.77
C LYS A 42 14.62 -11.42 1.11
N ILE A 43 13.54 -11.11 0.40
CA ILE A 43 12.19 -11.57 0.76
C ILE A 43 11.70 -12.62 -0.24
N PHE A 44 11.37 -12.22 -1.47
CA PHE A 44 11.03 -13.11 -2.58
C PHE A 44 10.99 -12.36 -3.90
N GLN A 45 11.10 -13.10 -5.01
CA GLN A 45 11.00 -12.53 -6.36
C GLN A 45 9.56 -12.14 -6.68
N ILE A 46 9.35 -10.87 -7.04
CA ILE A 46 8.08 -10.37 -7.57
C ILE A 46 8.05 -10.60 -9.08
N SER A 47 6.97 -11.21 -9.57
CA SER A 47 6.78 -11.40 -11.02
C SER A 47 6.77 -10.07 -11.75
N LYS A 48 7.36 -10.03 -12.96
CA LYS A 48 7.39 -8.83 -13.82
C LYS A 48 6.00 -8.27 -14.13
N ASN A 49 4.98 -9.12 -14.16
CA ASN A 49 3.60 -8.71 -14.43
C ASN A 49 2.90 -8.05 -13.23
N ASN A 50 3.52 -8.10 -12.04
CA ASN A 50 2.92 -7.60 -10.80
C ASN A 50 3.44 -6.24 -10.36
N TYR A 51 4.32 -5.64 -11.13
CA TYR A 51 4.80 -4.29 -10.88
C TYR A 51 4.97 -3.48 -12.15
N TRP A 52 4.85 -2.17 -12.04
CA TRP A 52 5.05 -1.20 -13.11
C TRP A 52 6.20 -0.26 -12.77
N LYS A 53 7.00 0.07 -13.77
CA LYS A 53 8.22 0.87 -13.61
C LYS A 53 7.90 2.35 -13.81
N ILE A 54 8.40 3.19 -12.94
CA ILE A 54 8.31 4.64 -13.02
C ILE A 54 9.71 5.21 -13.15
N ASN A 55 9.97 5.90 -14.24
CA ASN A 55 11.24 6.55 -14.55
C ASN A 55 11.21 8.07 -14.29
N ARG A 56 10.01 8.65 -14.14
CA ARG A 56 9.83 10.08 -13.90
C ARG A 56 8.68 10.35 -12.93
N ILE A 57 8.89 11.34 -12.06
CA ILE A 57 7.85 11.86 -11.16
C ILE A 57 7.74 13.35 -11.43
N GLU A 58 6.52 13.81 -11.65
CA GLU A 58 6.20 15.21 -11.87
C GLU A 58 5.23 15.71 -10.81
N ILE A 59 5.54 16.85 -10.20
CA ILE A 59 4.72 17.46 -9.16
C ILE A 59 4.25 18.82 -9.64
N TYR A 60 2.96 19.06 -9.53
CA TYR A 60 2.27 20.28 -9.96
C TYR A 60 1.46 20.89 -8.81
N THR A 61 1.07 22.14 -8.99
CA THR A 61 -0.01 22.80 -8.23
C THR A 61 -1.30 22.80 -9.05
N ASP A 62 -2.39 23.36 -8.52
CA ASP A 62 -3.71 23.43 -9.19
C ASP A 62 -3.71 24.13 -10.56
N LYS A 63 -2.61 24.71 -10.99
CA LYS A 63 -2.42 25.28 -12.33
C LYS A 63 -1.56 24.32 -13.15
N ILE A 64 -2.19 23.33 -13.75
CA ILE A 64 -1.51 22.29 -14.56
C ILE A 64 -0.78 22.88 -15.78
N ASP A 65 -1.25 24.04 -16.27
CA ASP A 65 -0.67 24.72 -17.44
C ASP A 65 0.64 25.47 -17.15
N THR A 66 1.10 25.44 -15.92
CA THR A 66 2.37 26.08 -15.53
C THR A 66 3.46 25.02 -15.36
N GLU A 67 4.72 25.45 -15.41
CA GLU A 67 5.89 24.62 -15.22
C GLU A 67 5.79 23.69 -13.99
N ASN A 68 6.35 22.49 -14.09
CA ASN A 68 6.43 21.56 -12.98
C ASN A 68 7.02 22.23 -11.74
N LEU A 69 6.34 22.11 -10.60
CA LEU A 69 6.89 22.56 -9.33
C LEU A 69 8.18 21.82 -9.00
N LEU A 70 8.18 20.49 -9.22
CA LEU A 70 9.33 19.62 -9.06
C LEU A 70 9.28 18.50 -10.10
N LYS A 71 10.43 18.14 -10.63
CA LYS A 71 10.62 17.01 -11.55
C LYS A 71 11.76 16.13 -11.04
N PHE A 72 11.49 14.84 -10.90
CA PHE A 72 12.49 13.83 -10.63
C PHE A 72 12.56 12.91 -11.83
N GLU A 73 13.74 12.79 -12.42
CA GLU A 73 13.96 11.98 -13.61
C GLU A 73 15.30 11.27 -13.53
N ASN A 74 15.34 10.06 -14.03
CA ASN A 74 16.58 9.31 -14.16
C ASN A 74 16.54 8.52 -15.46
N ASP A 75 17.25 8.99 -16.48
CA ASP A 75 17.26 8.43 -17.83
C ASP A 75 17.81 6.99 -17.88
N LYS A 76 18.64 6.61 -16.91
CA LYS A 76 19.30 5.32 -16.88
C LYS A 76 18.65 4.29 -15.94
N ASN A 77 17.77 4.74 -15.03
CA ASN A 77 17.25 3.87 -13.99
C ASN A 77 15.81 4.20 -13.62
N ASP A 78 15.05 3.18 -13.29
CA ASP A 78 13.75 3.34 -12.67
C ASP A 78 13.89 4.04 -11.31
N LEU A 79 13.00 4.98 -11.00
CA LEU A 79 12.97 5.69 -9.73
C LEU A 79 12.26 4.88 -8.66
N PHE A 80 11.08 4.36 -9.01
CA PHE A 80 10.32 3.48 -8.15
C PHE A 80 9.38 2.58 -8.95
N TYR A 81 8.70 1.68 -8.23
CA TYR A 81 7.82 0.68 -8.80
C TYR A 81 6.44 0.76 -8.18
N ILE A 82 5.41 0.71 -8.99
CA ILE A 82 4.02 0.58 -8.53
C ILE A 82 3.63 -0.87 -8.54
N ILE A 83 3.05 -1.36 -7.43
CA ILE A 83 2.61 -2.74 -7.27
C ILE A 83 1.14 -2.74 -6.87
N LYS A 84 0.32 -3.58 -7.47
CA LYS A 84 -1.06 -3.83 -7.02
C LYS A 84 -1.02 -4.58 -5.68
N ASN A 85 -1.63 -4.00 -4.65
CA ASN A 85 -1.53 -4.51 -3.27
C ASN A 85 -2.09 -5.93 -3.12
N ASP A 86 -3.19 -6.24 -3.78
CA ASP A 86 -3.80 -7.57 -3.75
C ASP A 86 -2.91 -8.64 -4.39
N GLU A 87 -2.22 -8.33 -5.50
CA GLU A 87 -1.27 -9.23 -6.16
C GLU A 87 -0.03 -9.49 -5.29
N LEU A 88 0.48 -8.46 -4.63
CA LEU A 88 1.57 -8.60 -3.66
C LEU A 88 1.15 -9.51 -2.49
N LEU A 89 -0.04 -9.29 -1.93
CA LEU A 89 -0.58 -10.10 -0.84
C LEU A 89 -0.83 -11.55 -1.25
N LYS A 90 -1.38 -11.81 -2.44
CA LYS A 90 -1.57 -13.16 -2.99
C LYS A 90 -0.22 -13.89 -3.11
N SER A 91 0.77 -13.21 -3.70
CA SER A 91 2.12 -13.75 -3.88
C SER A 91 2.81 -14.05 -2.55
N LEU A 92 2.73 -13.15 -1.57
CA LEU A 92 3.25 -13.36 -0.22
C LEU A 92 2.57 -14.55 0.47
N LYS A 93 1.23 -14.63 0.45
CA LYS A 93 0.47 -15.71 1.08
C LYS A 93 0.82 -17.06 0.48
N SER A 94 0.90 -17.18 -0.86
CA SER A 94 1.25 -18.43 -1.52
C SER A 94 2.67 -18.91 -1.17
N ASN A 95 3.61 -17.97 -1.07
CA ASN A 95 5.00 -18.27 -0.66
C ASN A 95 5.11 -18.70 0.82
N LEU A 96 4.31 -18.10 1.71
CA LEU A 96 4.30 -18.42 3.13
C LEU A 96 3.76 -19.84 3.38
N ILE A 97 2.60 -20.17 2.79
CA ILE A 97 1.91 -21.46 3.02
C ILE A 97 2.76 -22.67 2.58
N LYS A 98 3.61 -22.49 1.56
CA LYS A 98 4.51 -23.55 1.07
C LYS A 98 5.67 -23.86 2.01
N SER A 99 5.93 -23.05 3.03
CA SER A 99 7.07 -23.23 3.92
C SER A 99 6.73 -24.09 5.12
N LYS A 100 7.58 -25.08 5.43
CA LYS A 100 7.48 -25.88 6.65
C LYS A 100 7.69 -25.08 7.95
N PHE A 101 8.32 -23.92 7.86
CA PHE A 101 8.55 -23.00 8.98
C PHE A 101 7.38 -22.04 9.24
N PHE A 102 6.28 -22.16 8.49
CA PHE A 102 5.13 -21.26 8.62
C PHE A 102 3.87 -22.02 9.01
N LYS A 103 3.24 -21.60 10.10
CA LYS A 103 1.93 -22.09 10.52
C LYS A 103 0.93 -20.96 10.65
N LYS A 104 -0.13 -21.00 9.83
CA LYS A 104 -1.26 -20.08 9.95
C LYS A 104 -2.27 -20.63 10.96
N ILE A 105 -2.64 -19.81 11.94
CA ILE A 105 -3.62 -20.11 12.96
C ILE A 105 -4.79 -19.12 12.82
N ILE A 106 -5.98 -19.66 12.51
CA ILE A 106 -7.18 -18.84 12.37
C ILE A 106 -7.85 -18.76 13.73
N LEU A 107 -8.02 -17.57 14.24
CA LEU A 107 -8.69 -17.30 15.50
C LEU A 107 -10.20 -17.18 15.28
N LYS A 108 -10.99 -17.90 16.08
CA LYS A 108 -12.46 -17.70 16.14
C LYS A 108 -12.79 -16.42 16.91
N ASN A 109 -12.05 -16.14 17.99
CA ASN A 109 -12.21 -14.99 18.87
C ASN A 109 -10.97 -14.09 18.81
N ASN A 110 -10.99 -12.96 19.52
CA ASN A 110 -9.80 -12.14 19.69
C ASN A 110 -8.72 -12.96 20.42
N ILE A 111 -7.46 -12.69 20.07
CA ILE A 111 -6.32 -13.26 20.80
C ILE A 111 -6.39 -12.79 22.26
N ASN A 112 -6.10 -13.67 23.21
CA ASN A 112 -6.03 -13.41 24.64
C ASN A 112 -4.72 -13.94 25.23
N GLU A 113 -4.44 -13.64 26.48
CA GLU A 113 -3.22 -14.09 27.16
C GLU A 113 -3.12 -15.62 27.26
N GLU A 114 -4.23 -16.31 27.56
CA GLU A 114 -4.23 -17.77 27.60
C GLU A 114 -3.80 -18.39 26.27
N THR A 115 -4.18 -17.78 25.13
CA THR A 115 -3.80 -18.26 23.80
C THR A 115 -2.29 -18.17 23.60
N LEU A 116 -1.64 -17.16 24.17
CA LEU A 116 -0.20 -16.93 24.08
C LEU A 116 0.59 -17.70 25.12
N ASN A 117 0.11 -17.75 26.37
CA ASN A 117 0.80 -18.42 27.47
C ASN A 117 0.81 -19.95 27.36
N LYS A 118 -0.15 -20.54 26.60
CA LYS A 118 -0.16 -21.98 26.31
C LYS A 118 0.97 -22.44 25.40
N LYS A 119 1.74 -21.50 24.83
CA LYS A 119 2.88 -21.79 23.95
C LYS A 119 4.04 -20.88 24.33
N GLU A 120 5.18 -21.49 24.48
CA GLU A 120 6.43 -20.77 24.66
C GLU A 120 6.86 -20.14 23.32
N TYR A 121 6.93 -18.82 23.27
CA TYR A 121 7.44 -18.05 22.15
C TYR A 121 8.63 -17.22 22.57
N ASP A 122 9.73 -17.32 21.84
CA ASP A 122 10.90 -16.46 22.07
C ASP A 122 10.59 -14.99 21.75
N LEU A 123 9.67 -14.76 20.79
CA LEU A 123 9.30 -13.40 20.36
C LEU A 123 7.84 -13.35 19.88
N ILE A 124 7.11 -12.37 20.35
CA ILE A 124 5.76 -12.02 19.89
C ILE A 124 5.79 -10.67 19.21
N ILE A 125 5.38 -10.63 17.93
CA ILE A 125 5.30 -9.41 17.13
C ILE A 125 3.85 -9.04 16.92
N ASN A 126 3.41 -7.94 17.54
CA ASN A 126 2.06 -7.43 17.39
C ASN A 126 1.96 -6.45 16.22
N CYS A 127 1.17 -6.80 15.20
CA CYS A 127 0.89 -5.96 14.03
C CYS A 127 -0.53 -5.36 14.04
N ASP A 128 -1.26 -5.50 15.15
CA ASP A 128 -2.61 -4.95 15.31
C ASP A 128 -2.64 -3.94 16.46
N ALA A 129 -2.78 -2.65 16.12
CA ALA A 129 -2.80 -1.56 17.09
C ALA A 129 -4.06 -1.52 17.99
N ASN A 130 -5.09 -2.31 17.68
CA ASN A 130 -6.38 -2.26 18.37
C ASN A 130 -6.66 -3.48 19.25
N ASN A 131 -5.80 -4.49 19.24
CA ASN A 131 -5.99 -5.68 20.05
C ASN A 131 -5.61 -5.45 21.53
N PHE A 132 -5.85 -6.47 22.38
CA PHE A 132 -5.57 -6.37 23.81
C PHE A 132 -4.08 -6.20 24.11
N LEU A 133 -3.16 -6.79 23.31
CA LEU A 133 -1.73 -6.65 23.49
C LEU A 133 -1.28 -5.19 23.32
N ALA A 134 -1.81 -4.51 22.30
CA ALA A 134 -1.54 -3.09 22.12
C ALA A 134 -2.05 -2.27 23.31
N LYS A 135 -3.24 -2.57 23.81
CA LYS A 135 -3.83 -1.88 24.98
C LYS A 135 -3.04 -2.16 26.27
N LYS A 136 -2.54 -3.37 26.45
CA LYS A 136 -1.80 -3.77 27.65
C LYS A 136 -0.39 -3.21 27.70
N TYR A 137 0.36 -3.31 26.60
CA TYR A 137 1.79 -3.00 26.57
C TYR A 137 2.12 -1.62 25.99
N PHE A 138 1.18 -1.00 25.26
CA PHE A 138 1.37 0.32 24.63
C PHE A 138 0.31 1.30 25.15
N THR A 139 0.48 1.74 26.39
CA THR A 139 -0.49 2.57 27.11
C THR A 139 -0.55 4.01 26.62
N LYS A 140 0.55 4.53 26.05
CA LYS A 140 0.61 5.90 25.52
C LYS A 140 0.35 5.88 24.01
N LYS A 141 -0.80 6.42 23.60
CA LYS A 141 -1.16 6.59 22.19
C LYS A 141 -1.35 8.08 21.91
N ILE A 142 -0.55 8.62 21.01
CA ILE A 142 -0.78 9.94 20.41
C ILE A 142 -1.64 9.72 19.17
N SER A 143 -2.79 10.40 19.11
CA SER A 143 -3.70 10.32 17.97
C SER A 143 -4.05 11.74 17.54
N LYS A 144 -3.89 12.03 16.23
CA LYS A 144 -4.31 13.28 15.60
C LYS A 144 -5.23 12.95 14.43
N ASN A 145 -6.40 13.56 14.39
CA ASN A 145 -7.28 13.49 13.24
C ASN A 145 -6.90 14.63 12.27
N TYR A 146 -6.68 14.29 11.01
CA TYR A 146 -6.38 15.27 9.95
C TYR A 146 -7.60 15.59 9.09
N TYR A 147 -8.76 14.96 9.35
CA TYR A 147 -10.02 15.14 8.63
C TYR A 147 -9.89 14.93 7.11
N ASN A 148 -8.98 14.05 6.70
CA ASN A 148 -8.77 13.70 5.30
C ASN A 148 -9.29 12.31 4.99
N LEU A 149 -9.97 12.17 3.85
CA LEU A 149 -10.35 10.88 3.26
C LEU A 149 -9.56 10.61 2.00
N ALA A 150 -9.00 9.42 1.89
CA ALA A 150 -8.32 8.97 0.68
C ALA A 150 -9.27 8.13 -0.19
N TYR A 151 -9.59 8.64 -1.37
CA TYR A 151 -10.33 7.95 -2.41
C TYR A 151 -9.35 7.28 -3.36
N THR A 152 -9.64 6.05 -3.75
CA THR A 152 -8.80 5.28 -4.67
C THR A 152 -9.63 4.70 -5.80
N THR A 153 -9.15 4.86 -7.04
CA THR A 153 -9.78 4.27 -8.21
C THR A 153 -8.73 3.87 -9.26
N ILE A 154 -9.16 3.18 -10.31
CA ILE A 154 -8.33 2.86 -11.46
C ILE A 154 -9.00 3.49 -12.70
N LEU A 155 -8.28 4.38 -13.36
CA LEU A 155 -8.64 4.92 -14.66
C LEU A 155 -8.19 3.96 -15.75
N LYS A 156 -9.10 3.63 -16.68
CA LYS A 156 -8.78 2.93 -17.92
C LYS A 156 -8.72 3.95 -19.06
N HIS A 157 -7.68 3.89 -19.86
CA HIS A 157 -7.46 4.82 -20.96
C HIS A 157 -6.91 4.11 -22.20
N LYS A 158 -6.84 4.80 -23.33
CA LYS A 158 -6.18 4.30 -24.53
C LYS A 158 -4.71 3.99 -24.22
N LYS A 159 -4.13 3.07 -24.99
CA LYS A 159 -2.73 2.67 -24.82
C LYS A 159 -1.81 3.88 -25.05
N ILE A 160 -1.01 4.21 -24.04
CA ILE A 160 0.01 5.26 -24.09
C ILE A 160 1.31 4.71 -23.47
N GLU A 161 2.42 5.40 -23.68
CA GLU A 161 3.62 5.20 -22.89
C GLU A 161 3.39 5.80 -21.50
N ASN A 162 3.19 4.95 -20.50
CA ASN A 162 2.70 5.32 -19.18
C ASN A 162 3.75 5.04 -18.10
N SER A 163 4.81 5.84 -18.06
CA SER A 163 5.96 5.66 -17.14
C SER A 163 6.18 6.85 -16.20
N ILE A 164 5.29 7.85 -16.25
CA ILE A 164 5.38 9.09 -15.46
C ILE A 164 4.35 9.03 -14.35
N ALA A 165 4.78 9.13 -13.10
CA ALA A 165 3.88 9.35 -11.98
C ALA A 165 3.68 10.86 -11.78
N THR A 166 2.43 11.29 -11.68
CA THR A 166 2.08 12.70 -11.53
C THR A 166 1.39 12.92 -10.20
N GLN A 167 1.79 13.97 -9.47
CA GLN A 167 1.10 14.43 -8.27
C GLN A 167 0.74 15.90 -8.42
N ILE A 168 -0.51 16.24 -8.11
CA ILE A 168 -1.03 17.60 -8.19
C ILE A 168 -1.53 18.03 -6.82
N PHE A 169 -1.03 19.13 -6.30
CA PHE A 169 -1.53 19.76 -5.07
C PHE A 169 -2.70 20.65 -5.42
N THR A 170 -3.92 20.15 -5.23
CA THR A 170 -5.16 20.90 -5.46
C THR A 170 -5.61 21.61 -4.18
N LYS A 171 -6.59 22.53 -4.31
CA LYS A 171 -7.21 23.19 -3.15
C LYS A 171 -7.88 22.25 -2.17
N GLN A 172 -8.37 21.10 -2.66
CA GLN A 172 -9.04 20.07 -1.84
C GLN A 172 -8.04 19.09 -1.21
N GLY A 173 -6.81 19.07 -1.70
CA GLY A 173 -5.74 18.18 -1.24
C GLY A 173 -4.97 17.53 -2.39
N PRO A 174 -3.98 16.69 -2.11
CA PRO A 174 -3.14 16.10 -3.14
C PRO A 174 -3.86 14.95 -3.87
N ILE A 175 -3.76 14.96 -5.21
CA ILE A 175 -4.16 13.87 -6.09
C ILE A 175 -2.91 13.30 -6.77
N ALA A 176 -2.80 11.98 -6.83
CA ALA A 176 -1.71 11.28 -7.49
C ALA A 176 -2.23 10.35 -8.58
N PHE A 177 -1.61 10.40 -9.75
CA PHE A 177 -1.81 9.50 -10.88
C PHE A 177 -0.61 8.57 -10.97
N LEU A 178 -0.83 7.30 -10.73
CA LEU A 178 0.20 6.29 -10.59
C LEU A 178 0.02 5.23 -11.69
N PRO A 179 0.84 5.24 -12.75
CA PRO A 179 0.77 4.24 -13.80
C PRO A 179 0.88 2.81 -13.27
N ILE A 180 0.03 1.91 -13.78
CA ILE A 180 0.06 0.48 -13.45
C ILE A 180 0.09 -0.41 -14.69
N SER A 181 -0.13 0.18 -15.85
CA SER A 181 0.09 -0.43 -17.16
C SER A 181 0.04 0.67 -18.24
N ASN A 182 0.23 0.30 -19.51
CA ASN A 182 0.03 1.22 -20.64
C ASN A 182 -1.44 1.62 -20.90
N THR A 183 -2.38 1.03 -20.17
CA THR A 183 -3.84 1.25 -20.35
C THR A 183 -4.56 1.53 -19.03
N GLU A 184 -3.84 1.52 -17.91
CA GLU A 184 -4.42 1.71 -16.58
C GLU A 184 -3.53 2.60 -15.72
N THR A 185 -4.17 3.54 -15.01
CA THR A 185 -3.53 4.43 -14.02
C THR A 185 -4.32 4.36 -12.72
N SER A 186 -3.65 4.06 -11.62
CA SER A 186 -4.24 4.14 -10.28
C SER A 186 -4.26 5.58 -9.83
N VAL A 187 -5.40 6.04 -9.33
CA VAL A 187 -5.56 7.38 -8.76
C VAL A 187 -5.75 7.28 -7.26
N VAL A 188 -5.03 8.13 -6.54
CA VAL A 188 -5.19 8.31 -5.10
C VAL A 188 -5.44 9.79 -4.84
N TYR A 189 -6.61 10.12 -4.34
CA TYR A 189 -7.00 11.50 -4.01
C TYR A 189 -7.25 11.62 -2.52
N SER A 190 -6.45 12.40 -1.83
CA SER A 190 -6.65 12.73 -0.42
C SER A 190 -7.38 14.05 -0.32
N ILE A 191 -8.64 14.02 0.14
CA ILE A 191 -9.52 15.20 0.20
C ILE A 191 -9.74 15.59 1.65
N ASP A 192 -9.59 16.87 1.94
CA ASP A 192 -9.99 17.47 3.20
C ASP A 192 -11.53 17.50 3.30
N ILE A 193 -12.05 16.90 4.37
CA ILE A 193 -13.48 16.78 4.64
C ILE A 193 -13.93 17.57 5.89
N GLU A 194 -13.06 18.39 6.47
CA GLU A 194 -13.38 19.13 7.69
C GLU A 194 -14.62 20.00 7.51
N ASN A 195 -14.72 20.70 6.38
CA ASN A 195 -15.78 21.66 6.11
C ASN A 195 -16.80 21.21 5.04
N LYS A 196 -16.54 20.12 4.32
CA LYS A 196 -17.40 19.65 3.23
C LYS A 196 -17.33 18.12 3.11
N LYS A 197 -18.50 17.50 2.99
CA LYS A 197 -18.61 16.10 2.57
C LYS A 197 -18.66 16.02 1.04
N PHE A 198 -17.97 15.07 0.48
CA PHE A 198 -17.96 14.76 -0.95
C PHE A 198 -18.60 13.40 -1.15
N ASP A 199 -19.50 13.30 -2.11
CA ASP A 199 -19.98 12.01 -2.58
C ASP A 199 -19.09 11.45 -3.69
N ASN A 200 -19.41 10.26 -4.19
CA ASN A 200 -18.57 9.62 -5.21
C ASN A 200 -18.61 10.38 -6.55
N SER A 201 -19.70 11.04 -6.90
CA SER A 201 -19.80 11.82 -8.15
C SER A 201 -18.95 13.08 -8.06
N ASP A 202 -19.01 13.82 -6.96
CA ASP A 202 -18.15 14.98 -6.73
C ASP A 202 -16.66 14.63 -6.90
N VAL A 203 -16.25 13.47 -6.34
CA VAL A 203 -14.85 13.02 -6.41
C VAL A 203 -14.46 12.63 -7.83
N ILE A 204 -15.34 11.98 -8.60
CA ILE A 204 -15.10 11.64 -10.00
C ILE A 204 -14.92 12.90 -10.83
N ASP A 205 -15.75 13.91 -10.66
CA ASP A 205 -15.66 15.18 -11.37
C ASP A 205 -14.35 15.91 -11.04
N LEU A 206 -13.95 15.91 -9.78
CA LEU A 206 -12.66 16.48 -9.37
C LEU A 206 -11.47 15.71 -9.97
N ILE A 207 -11.53 14.40 -10.06
CA ILE A 207 -10.49 13.58 -10.71
C ILE A 207 -10.42 13.92 -12.19
N ASN A 208 -11.57 13.97 -12.89
CA ASN A 208 -11.62 14.30 -14.33
C ASN A 208 -11.09 15.70 -14.62
N LYS A 209 -11.41 16.66 -13.76
CA LYS A 209 -10.92 18.06 -13.89
C LYS A 209 -9.40 18.17 -13.76
N ASN A 210 -8.79 17.33 -12.95
CA ASN A 210 -7.35 17.35 -12.66
C ASN A 210 -6.58 16.23 -13.40
N ASN A 211 -7.23 15.54 -14.34
CA ASN A 211 -6.57 14.48 -15.13
C ASN A 211 -5.58 15.13 -16.11
N PRO A 212 -4.27 14.83 -16.04
CA PRO A 212 -3.24 15.41 -16.89
C PRO A 212 -3.31 15.02 -18.36
#